data_d66bd30ae2a74b9ceedede8bd7dfd64d
#
_entry.id   d66bd30ae2a74b9ceedede8bd7dfd64d
#
_cell.length_a   1.000
_cell.length_b   1.000
_cell.length_c   1.000
_cell.angle_alpha   90.00
_cell.angle_beta   90.00
_cell.angle_gamma   90.00
#
_symmetry.space_group_name_H-M   'P 1'
#
loop_
_entity.id
_entity.type
_entity.pdbx_description
1 polymer ?
#
loop_
_entity_poly.entity_id
_entity_poly.type
_entity_poly.pdbx_seq_one_letter_code
_entity_poly.pdbx_strand_id
1 'polypeptide(L)'
;MRVSAVLVVGLLAVTAGCGRTAPPETHAPSHPPTATKLTAAPVSPDARVGALFLGAGDLHTCTAGVLDSTDGNLILTAAHCVAGGVDTTFVAGFKDTADPADIWRVDAVYLDPRWVASQDPLADFAILRVEHDGAGTLEDGAGGGLTIGTAPKPGTVVNVTGYGLGVGGGPVGCRSQTELAPGGFPSLPCGGLVDGTSGAPWTTGPTITGLTGGLDGGGCDENVSYSPPFDDGVVALLARAEAGGPGDEAPTVFDDDC
;
A
#
# COMPACT_ATOMS: atom_id res chain seq x y z
N MET A 1 -110.98 17.19 -1.27
CA MET A 1 -110.26 15.97 -0.92
C MET A 1 -109.03 16.39 -0.20
N ARG A 2 -108.95 16.08 1.06
CA ARG A 2 -107.83 16.52 1.96
C ARG A 2 -106.79 15.43 2.01
N VAL A 3 -105.55 15.76 1.78
CA VAL A 3 -104.42 14.87 1.95
C VAL A 3 -103.57 15.39 3.12
N SER A 4 -103.57 14.60 4.20
CA SER A 4 -102.72 14.89 5.41
C SER A 4 -101.26 14.53 5.21
N ALA A 5 -100.44 15.47 5.48
CA ALA A 5 -98.96 15.23 5.52
C ALA A 5 -98.52 14.70 6.95
N VAL A 6 -97.87 13.60 7.00
CA VAL A 6 -97.25 13.04 8.21
C VAL A 6 -95.80 13.47 8.26
N LEU A 7 -95.49 14.19 9.34
CA LEU A 7 -94.10 14.63 9.62
C LEU A 7 -93.37 13.52 10.45
N VAL A 8 -92.33 12.97 9.89
CA VAL A 8 -91.43 12.06 10.59
C VAL A 8 -90.17 12.82 11.09
N VAL A 9 -90.06 12.99 12.38
CA VAL A 9 -88.89 13.58 13.03
C VAL A 9 -87.82 12.48 13.22
N GLY A 10 -86.76 12.55 12.44
CA GLY A 10 -85.63 11.67 12.62
C GLY A 10 -84.65 12.23 13.67
N LEU A 11 -84.37 11.45 14.70
CA LEU A 11 -83.45 11.78 15.73
C LEU A 11 -82.06 11.40 15.25
N LEU A 12 -81.18 12.39 15.00
CA LEU A 12 -79.75 12.13 14.71
C LEU A 12 -78.98 11.99 16.04
N ALA A 13 -78.48 10.80 16.26
CA ALA A 13 -77.52 10.54 17.32
C ALA A 13 -76.09 10.88 16.86
N VAL A 14 -75.51 11.94 17.41
CA VAL A 14 -74.13 12.32 17.15
C VAL A 14 -73.21 11.50 18.09
N THR A 15 -72.49 10.51 17.57
CA THR A 15 -71.42 9.81 18.29
C THR A 15 -70.13 10.62 18.18
N ALA A 16 -69.73 11.24 19.28
CA ALA A 16 -68.38 11.88 19.38
C ALA A 16 -67.30 10.80 19.44
N GLY A 17 -66.64 10.51 18.34
CA GLY A 17 -65.46 9.69 18.28
C GLY A 17 -64.25 10.48 18.79
N CYS A 18 -63.69 10.13 19.94
CA CYS A 18 -62.40 10.60 20.39
C CYS A 18 -61.30 9.99 19.49
N GLY A 19 -60.90 10.71 18.47
CA GLY A 19 -59.71 10.39 17.69
C GLY A 19 -58.45 10.65 18.55
N ARG A 20 -57.78 9.58 18.99
CA ARG A 20 -56.44 9.68 19.53
C ARG A 20 -55.53 9.96 18.33
N THR A 21 -55.02 11.20 18.18
CA THR A 21 -53.91 11.54 17.32
C THR A 21 -52.64 10.96 17.98
N ALA A 22 -52.02 9.96 17.32
CA ALA A 22 -50.71 9.49 17.71
C ALA A 22 -49.70 10.66 17.59
N PRO A 23 -48.74 10.79 18.53
CA PRO A 23 -47.71 11.79 18.40
C PRO A 23 -46.90 11.54 17.11
N PRO A 24 -46.39 12.57 16.42
CA PRO A 24 -45.48 12.38 15.29
C PRO A 24 -44.25 11.63 15.76
N GLU A 25 -43.97 10.49 15.13
CA GLU A 25 -42.69 9.78 15.31
C GLU A 25 -41.57 10.73 14.84
N THR A 26 -40.81 11.25 15.81
CA THR A 26 -39.56 11.95 15.58
C THR A 26 -38.59 10.91 15.04
N HIS A 27 -38.44 10.83 13.73
CA HIS A 27 -37.28 10.14 13.14
C HIS A 27 -36.04 10.86 13.63
N ALA A 28 -35.30 10.24 14.54
CA ALA A 28 -33.94 10.64 14.86
C ALA A 28 -33.15 10.65 13.54
N PRO A 29 -32.37 11.69 13.26
CA PRO A 29 -31.53 11.69 12.08
C PRO A 29 -30.60 10.50 12.17
N SER A 30 -30.77 9.54 11.24
CA SER A 30 -29.82 8.45 11.07
C SER A 30 -28.50 9.07 10.64
N HIS A 31 -27.55 9.16 11.60
CA HIS A 31 -26.18 9.49 11.25
C HIS A 31 -25.72 8.41 10.28
N PRO A 32 -25.17 8.77 9.11
CA PRO A 32 -24.52 7.77 8.27
C PRO A 32 -23.46 7.07 9.11
N PRO A 33 -23.29 5.75 8.99
CA PRO A 33 -22.26 5.03 9.72
C PRO A 33 -20.93 5.72 9.44
N THR A 34 -20.22 6.16 10.47
CA THR A 34 -18.86 6.68 10.33
C THR A 34 -18.05 5.58 9.68
N ALA A 35 -17.56 5.81 8.47
CA ALA A 35 -16.72 4.85 7.78
C ALA A 35 -15.54 4.55 8.70
N THR A 36 -15.41 3.29 9.11
CA THR A 36 -14.27 2.86 9.93
C THR A 36 -13.04 3.04 9.08
N LYS A 37 -12.13 3.93 9.48
CA LYS A 37 -10.84 4.09 8.80
C LYS A 37 -10.10 2.75 8.89
N LEU A 38 -9.67 2.23 7.74
CA LEU A 38 -8.82 1.05 7.70
C LEU A 38 -7.46 1.41 8.30
N THR A 39 -6.89 0.47 9.05
CA THR A 39 -5.58 0.63 9.68
C THR A 39 -4.80 -0.66 9.49
N ALA A 40 -3.53 -0.53 9.14
CA ALA A 40 -2.60 -1.65 9.05
C ALA A 40 -2.48 -2.35 10.40
N ALA A 41 -2.33 -3.65 10.37
CA ALA A 41 -2.20 -4.49 11.56
C ALA A 41 -1.04 -5.48 11.38
N PRO A 42 -0.46 -5.98 12.48
CA PRO A 42 0.57 -7.02 12.39
C PRO A 42 0.08 -8.22 11.57
N VAL A 43 0.93 -8.69 10.65
CA VAL A 43 0.67 -9.87 9.82
C VAL A 43 1.82 -10.88 9.94
N SER A 44 1.58 -12.10 9.50
CA SER A 44 2.68 -13.08 9.36
C SER A 44 3.60 -12.64 8.23
N PRO A 45 4.94 -12.82 8.39
CA PRO A 45 5.87 -12.59 7.31
C PRO A 45 5.51 -13.36 6.04
N ASP A 46 5.65 -12.72 4.89
CA ASP A 46 5.66 -13.33 3.55
C ASP A 46 7.11 -13.35 3.09
N ALA A 47 7.65 -14.52 2.77
CA ALA A 47 9.04 -14.63 2.34
C ALA A 47 9.38 -13.85 1.07
N ARG A 48 8.35 -13.41 0.30
CA ARG A 48 8.53 -12.56 -0.88
C ARG A 48 8.60 -11.06 -0.55
N VAL A 49 8.46 -10.69 0.73
CA VAL A 49 8.57 -9.31 1.21
C VAL A 49 9.53 -9.27 2.38
N GLY A 50 10.48 -8.37 2.37
CA GLY A 50 11.51 -8.30 3.40
C GLY A 50 11.86 -6.88 3.82
N ALA A 51 12.64 -6.79 4.88
CA ALA A 51 13.16 -5.55 5.42
C ALA A 51 14.49 -5.17 4.74
N LEU A 52 14.67 -3.88 4.47
CA LEU A 52 15.92 -3.27 4.01
C LEU A 52 16.63 -2.57 5.17
N PHE A 53 17.93 -2.76 5.23
CA PHE A 53 18.81 -2.17 6.23
C PHE A 53 19.86 -1.31 5.52
N LEU A 54 20.00 -0.05 5.95
CA LEU A 54 21.03 0.86 5.44
C LEU A 54 22.20 0.94 6.42
N GLY A 55 23.41 0.72 5.91
CA GLY A 55 24.63 0.71 6.72
C GLY A 55 24.76 -0.51 7.61
N ALA A 56 25.69 -0.41 8.57
CA ALA A 56 25.92 -1.46 9.56
C ALA A 56 25.00 -1.26 10.77
N GLY A 57 24.13 -2.23 11.05
CA GLY A 57 23.27 -2.20 12.24
C GLY A 57 21.98 -2.99 12.04
N ASP A 58 21.16 -2.97 13.10
CA ASP A 58 19.92 -3.74 13.16
C ASP A 58 18.68 -2.87 12.83
N LEU A 59 18.89 -1.62 12.42
CA LEU A 59 17.81 -0.70 12.06
C LEU A 59 17.38 -0.94 10.62
N HIS A 60 16.18 -1.49 10.43
CA HIS A 60 15.57 -1.52 9.10
C HIS A 60 14.83 -0.21 8.82
N THR A 61 15.03 0.30 7.62
CA THR A 61 14.59 1.64 7.21
C THR A 61 13.57 1.62 6.09
N CYS A 62 13.45 0.49 5.38
CA CYS A 62 12.57 0.34 4.23
C CYS A 62 12.12 -1.12 4.07
N THR A 63 11.28 -1.33 3.09
CA THR A 63 10.73 -2.62 2.68
C THR A 63 11.07 -2.90 1.21
N ALA A 64 11.21 -4.15 0.83
CA ALA A 64 11.33 -4.55 -0.58
C ALA A 64 10.55 -5.84 -0.87
N GLY A 65 10.20 -6.03 -2.15
CA GLY A 65 9.58 -7.25 -2.66
C GLY A 65 10.53 -8.04 -3.54
N VAL A 66 10.58 -9.38 -3.38
CA VAL A 66 11.34 -10.29 -4.24
C VAL A 66 10.68 -10.37 -5.60
N LEU A 67 11.43 -10.15 -6.68
CA LEU A 67 10.91 -10.21 -8.04
C LEU A 67 11.08 -11.61 -8.65
N ASP A 68 10.09 -12.02 -9.44
CA ASP A 68 10.24 -13.08 -10.44
C ASP A 68 11.20 -12.57 -11.52
N SER A 69 12.38 -13.17 -11.62
CA SER A 69 13.47 -12.71 -12.48
C SER A 69 14.34 -13.85 -12.97
N THR A 70 15.04 -13.63 -14.11
CA THR A 70 15.82 -14.68 -14.79
C THR A 70 16.86 -15.34 -13.90
N ASP A 71 17.56 -14.57 -13.06
CA ASP A 71 18.62 -15.07 -12.18
C ASP A 71 18.14 -15.25 -10.72
N GLY A 72 16.88 -14.94 -10.40
CA GLY A 72 16.26 -15.16 -9.11
C GLY A 72 16.84 -14.34 -7.95
N ASN A 73 17.45 -13.18 -8.22
CA ASN A 73 18.17 -12.38 -7.24
C ASN A 73 17.87 -10.88 -7.32
N LEU A 74 16.70 -10.52 -7.83
CA LEU A 74 16.25 -9.12 -7.91
C LEU A 74 15.17 -8.83 -6.86
N ILE A 75 15.23 -7.62 -6.29
CA ILE A 75 14.19 -7.06 -5.43
C ILE A 75 13.76 -5.69 -5.91
N LEU A 76 12.50 -5.32 -5.65
CA LEU A 76 11.93 -4.01 -5.94
C LEU A 76 11.69 -3.24 -4.65
N THR A 77 12.10 -1.98 -4.61
CA THR A 77 11.85 -1.05 -3.51
C THR A 77 11.60 0.37 -4.04
N ALA A 78 11.37 1.34 -3.16
CA ALA A 78 11.38 2.75 -3.53
C ALA A 78 12.82 3.24 -3.80
N ALA A 79 12.98 4.17 -4.74
CA ALA A 79 14.31 4.66 -5.06
C ALA A 79 14.92 5.51 -3.94
N HIS A 80 14.09 6.22 -3.17
CA HIS A 80 14.54 6.96 -2.00
C HIS A 80 15.07 6.06 -0.86
N CYS A 81 14.78 4.76 -0.90
CA CYS A 81 15.29 3.78 0.07
C CYS A 81 16.78 3.42 -0.12
N VAL A 82 17.41 3.89 -1.19
CA VAL A 82 18.82 3.60 -1.47
C VAL A 82 19.62 4.90 -1.54
N ALA A 83 20.74 4.94 -0.81
CA ALA A 83 21.63 6.09 -0.76
C ALA A 83 23.01 5.73 -1.31
N GLY A 84 23.57 6.61 -2.13
CA GLY A 84 24.89 6.40 -2.73
C GLY A 84 25.98 6.28 -1.67
N GLY A 85 26.81 5.26 -1.80
CA GLY A 85 27.94 5.00 -0.90
C GLY A 85 27.54 4.38 0.45
N VAL A 86 26.30 3.93 0.62
CA VAL A 86 25.85 3.23 1.84
C VAL A 86 25.57 1.77 1.50
N ASP A 87 26.23 0.86 2.23
CA ASP A 87 25.95 -0.56 2.10
C ASP A 87 24.49 -0.84 2.45
N THR A 88 23.83 -1.66 1.66
CA THR A 88 22.43 -2.01 1.84
C THR A 88 22.31 -3.54 1.92
N THR A 89 21.53 -4.02 2.88
CA THR A 89 21.22 -5.45 3.00
C THR A 89 19.73 -5.68 3.05
N PHE A 90 19.30 -6.87 2.66
CA PHE A 90 17.92 -7.31 2.60
C PHE A 90 17.74 -8.64 3.34
N VAL A 91 16.63 -8.76 4.06
CA VAL A 91 16.24 -10.00 4.74
C VAL A 91 14.78 -10.32 4.37
N ALA A 92 14.60 -11.37 3.58
CA ALA A 92 13.30 -11.88 3.18
C ALA A 92 12.50 -12.42 4.38
N GLY A 93 11.22 -12.09 4.47
CA GLY A 93 10.37 -12.56 5.56
C GLY A 93 10.86 -12.21 6.97
N PHE A 94 11.56 -11.09 7.13
CA PHE A 94 12.18 -10.67 8.38
C PHE A 94 11.21 -10.73 9.58
N LYS A 95 11.73 -11.22 10.72
CA LYS A 95 11.02 -11.19 12.00
C LYS A 95 12.01 -11.17 13.17
N ASP A 96 11.93 -10.14 13.97
CA ASP A 96 12.70 -9.89 15.20
C ASP A 96 14.22 -9.84 15.00
N THR A 97 14.83 -10.87 14.44
CA THR A 97 16.27 -10.96 14.18
C THR A 97 16.52 -11.69 12.86
N ALA A 98 17.64 -11.37 12.20
CA ALA A 98 18.09 -12.09 11.01
C ALA A 98 19.17 -13.10 11.40
N ASP A 99 19.11 -14.33 10.86
CA ASP A 99 20.27 -15.20 10.83
C ASP A 99 21.27 -14.62 9.81
N PRO A 100 22.58 -14.57 10.10
CA PRO A 100 23.57 -14.13 9.12
C PRO A 100 23.49 -14.86 7.77
N ALA A 101 23.01 -16.10 7.76
CA ALA A 101 22.79 -16.88 6.56
C ALA A 101 21.59 -16.39 5.70
N ASP A 102 20.70 -15.56 6.24
CA ASP A 102 19.52 -15.04 5.53
C ASP A 102 19.74 -13.60 5.05
N ILE A 103 20.94 -13.03 5.28
CA ILE A 103 21.26 -11.66 4.90
C ILE A 103 21.78 -11.61 3.47
N TRP A 104 21.06 -10.93 2.60
CA TRP A 104 21.44 -10.66 1.21
C TRP A 104 22.05 -9.26 1.09
N ARG A 105 23.21 -9.14 0.44
CA ARG A 105 23.88 -7.85 0.19
C ARG A 105 23.48 -7.31 -1.17
N VAL A 106 23.21 -6.02 -1.25
CA VAL A 106 22.97 -5.32 -2.52
C VAL A 106 24.33 -5.12 -3.20
N ASP A 107 24.49 -5.64 -4.41
CA ASP A 107 25.70 -5.49 -5.23
C ASP A 107 25.48 -4.55 -6.44
N ALA A 108 24.24 -4.30 -6.85
CA ALA A 108 23.92 -3.32 -7.89
C ALA A 108 22.55 -2.68 -7.63
N VAL A 109 22.47 -1.39 -7.92
CA VAL A 109 21.25 -0.57 -7.83
C VAL A 109 20.87 -0.11 -9.23
N TYR A 110 19.65 -0.36 -9.67
CA TYR A 110 19.13 0.11 -10.95
C TYR A 110 18.02 1.13 -10.70
N LEU A 111 18.18 2.32 -11.25
CA LEU A 111 17.29 3.47 -11.05
C LEU A 111 16.72 3.96 -12.40
N ASP A 112 15.53 4.52 -12.37
CA ASP A 112 14.98 5.24 -13.51
C ASP A 112 15.81 6.51 -13.76
N PRO A 113 16.12 6.86 -15.02
CA PRO A 113 16.85 8.08 -15.34
C PRO A 113 16.21 9.37 -14.81
N ARG A 114 14.88 9.40 -14.65
CA ARG A 114 14.16 10.54 -14.05
C ARG A 114 14.52 10.71 -12.57
N TRP A 115 14.67 9.59 -11.84
CA TRP A 115 15.11 9.63 -10.45
C TRP A 115 16.56 10.10 -10.34
N VAL A 116 17.46 9.55 -11.13
CA VAL A 116 18.88 9.96 -11.14
C VAL A 116 19.04 11.44 -11.47
N ALA A 117 18.24 11.97 -12.40
CA ALA A 117 18.37 13.34 -12.88
C ALA A 117 17.80 14.39 -11.90
N SER A 118 16.69 14.10 -11.21
CA SER A 118 15.96 15.10 -10.43
C SER A 118 15.17 14.54 -9.26
N GLN A 119 15.33 13.28 -8.92
CA GLN A 119 14.51 12.59 -7.91
C GLN A 119 13.00 12.77 -8.16
N ASP A 120 12.59 12.57 -9.44
CA ASP A 120 11.20 12.70 -9.86
C ASP A 120 10.31 11.69 -9.08
N PRO A 121 9.32 12.14 -8.28
CA PRO A 121 8.44 11.26 -7.53
C PRO A 121 7.67 10.26 -8.39
N LEU A 122 7.46 10.55 -9.68
CA LEU A 122 6.84 9.61 -10.63
C LEU A 122 7.76 8.42 -10.98
N ALA A 123 9.02 8.47 -10.59
CA ALA A 123 10.02 7.45 -10.84
C ALA A 123 10.69 6.93 -9.55
N ASP A 124 10.04 7.12 -8.39
CA ASP A 124 10.52 6.66 -7.10
C ASP A 124 10.37 5.14 -6.96
N PHE A 125 11.09 4.40 -7.79
CA PHE A 125 11.24 2.96 -7.73
C PHE A 125 12.66 2.55 -8.12
N ALA A 126 13.18 1.52 -7.45
CA ALA A 126 14.50 0.94 -7.70
C ALA A 126 14.40 -0.57 -7.79
N ILE A 127 15.21 -1.17 -8.66
CA ILE A 127 15.45 -2.60 -8.66
C ILE A 127 16.88 -2.83 -8.18
N LEU A 128 17.02 -3.69 -7.19
CA LEU A 128 18.31 -4.01 -6.59
C LEU A 128 18.65 -5.45 -6.93
N ARG A 129 19.90 -5.68 -7.34
CA ARG A 129 20.45 -7.02 -7.42
C ARG A 129 21.10 -7.33 -6.08
N VAL A 130 20.81 -8.51 -5.57
CA VAL A 130 21.35 -8.97 -4.30
C VAL A 130 22.19 -10.22 -4.47
N GLU A 131 23.20 -10.37 -3.61
CA GLU A 131 24.08 -11.53 -3.56
C GLU A 131 24.17 -12.10 -2.16
N HIS A 132 24.55 -13.38 -2.09
CA HIS A 132 24.67 -14.12 -0.85
C HIS A 132 25.79 -15.18 -0.99
N ASP A 133 26.53 -15.44 0.09
CA ASP A 133 27.64 -16.39 0.06
C ASP A 133 27.18 -17.87 0.03
N GLY A 134 25.88 -18.12 0.27
CA GLY A 134 25.29 -19.46 0.26
C GLY A 134 24.92 -19.97 -1.13
N ALA A 135 24.41 -21.19 -1.17
CA ALA A 135 23.87 -21.77 -2.40
C ALA A 135 22.38 -21.43 -2.57
N GLY A 136 21.92 -21.34 -3.82
CA GLY A 136 20.53 -21.03 -4.18
C GLY A 136 20.30 -19.55 -4.49
N THR A 137 19.11 -19.26 -4.97
CA THR A 137 18.69 -17.89 -5.29
C THR A 137 17.77 -17.34 -4.20
N LEU A 138 17.64 -16.03 -4.12
CA LEU A 138 16.67 -15.38 -3.22
C LEU A 138 15.25 -15.86 -3.52
N GLU A 139 14.91 -15.94 -4.79
CA GLU A 139 13.59 -16.36 -5.25
C GLU A 139 13.26 -17.82 -4.86
N ASP A 140 14.23 -18.75 -4.97
CA ASP A 140 14.07 -20.11 -4.50
C ASP A 140 13.77 -20.16 -2.99
N GLY A 141 14.52 -19.38 -2.22
CA GLY A 141 14.34 -19.25 -0.77
C GLY A 141 13.00 -18.65 -0.38
N ALA A 142 12.48 -17.71 -1.18
CA ALA A 142 11.18 -17.08 -0.98
C ALA A 142 9.99 -17.93 -1.45
N GLY A 143 10.26 -19.05 -2.14
CA GLY A 143 9.20 -19.89 -2.72
C GLY A 143 8.55 -19.32 -3.97
N GLY A 144 9.28 -18.47 -4.69
CA GLY A 144 8.88 -17.76 -5.92
C GLY A 144 8.95 -16.25 -5.78
N GLY A 145 8.98 -15.54 -6.88
CA GLY A 145 9.00 -14.08 -6.96
C GLY A 145 7.62 -13.46 -7.24
N LEU A 146 7.57 -12.15 -7.17
CA LEU A 146 6.42 -11.32 -7.54
C LEU A 146 6.65 -10.75 -8.94
N THR A 147 5.64 -10.78 -9.79
CA THR A 147 5.71 -10.18 -11.14
C THR A 147 5.39 -8.70 -11.09
N ILE A 148 6.00 -7.91 -11.98
CA ILE A 148 5.66 -6.48 -12.14
C ILE A 148 4.45 -6.35 -13.08
N GLY A 149 3.45 -5.60 -12.62
CA GLY A 149 2.26 -5.20 -13.37
C GLY A 149 2.26 -3.71 -13.67
N THR A 150 1.09 -3.21 -14.05
CA THR A 150 0.84 -1.78 -14.28
C THR A 150 0.14 -1.14 -13.11
N ALA A 151 0.22 0.20 -13.01
CA ALA A 151 -0.46 0.98 -11.96
C ALA A 151 -1.94 0.59 -11.80
N PRO A 152 -2.42 0.44 -10.56
CA PRO A 152 -3.78 -0.03 -10.31
C PRO A 152 -4.79 1.08 -10.68
N LYS A 153 -5.92 0.68 -11.26
CA LYS A 153 -7.04 1.61 -11.46
C LYS A 153 -7.70 1.91 -10.11
N PRO A 154 -8.25 3.12 -9.92
CA PRO A 154 -9.06 3.42 -8.74
C PRO A 154 -10.14 2.36 -8.50
N GLY A 155 -10.29 1.94 -7.23
CA GLY A 155 -11.17 0.85 -6.83
C GLY A 155 -10.56 -0.56 -6.90
N THR A 156 -9.32 -0.71 -7.39
CA THR A 156 -8.61 -1.99 -7.34
C THR A 156 -8.25 -2.31 -5.89
N VAL A 157 -8.55 -3.54 -5.45
CA VAL A 157 -8.16 -4.00 -4.11
C VAL A 157 -6.73 -4.49 -4.17
N VAL A 158 -5.86 -3.90 -3.36
CA VAL A 158 -4.47 -4.32 -3.19
C VAL A 158 -4.21 -4.76 -1.77
N ASN A 159 -3.22 -5.64 -1.59
CA ASN A 159 -2.64 -5.98 -0.30
C ASN A 159 -1.27 -5.32 -0.23
N VAL A 160 -0.97 -4.74 0.91
CA VAL A 160 0.35 -4.18 1.22
C VAL A 160 0.88 -4.90 2.44
N THR A 161 2.14 -5.28 2.40
CA THR A 161 2.90 -5.82 3.53
C THR A 161 4.20 -5.05 3.60
N GLY A 162 4.51 -4.46 4.75
CA GLY A 162 5.70 -3.64 4.92
C GLY A 162 6.23 -3.66 6.35
N TYR A 163 7.44 -3.18 6.51
CA TYR A 163 8.16 -3.11 7.79
C TYR A 163 8.25 -1.65 8.23
N GLY A 164 7.71 -1.31 9.40
CA GLY A 164 7.88 0.04 9.96
C GLY A 164 9.32 0.26 10.41
N LEU A 165 9.83 1.49 10.33
CA LEU A 165 11.16 1.87 10.80
C LEU A 165 11.41 1.35 12.23
N GLY A 166 12.50 0.61 12.45
CA GLY A 166 12.76 0.08 13.77
C GLY A 166 13.87 -0.95 13.84
N VAL A 167 14.05 -1.49 15.04
CA VAL A 167 14.93 -2.61 15.33
C VAL A 167 14.07 -3.80 15.75
N GLY A 168 14.25 -4.94 15.10
CA GLY A 168 13.42 -6.13 15.35
C GLY A 168 11.98 -5.97 14.88
N GLY A 169 11.07 -6.74 15.44
CA GLY A 169 9.65 -6.71 15.08
C GLY A 169 9.31 -7.55 13.85
N GLY A 170 8.15 -7.29 13.29
CA GLY A 170 7.64 -7.98 12.10
C GLY A 170 6.79 -7.07 11.23
N PRO A 171 6.28 -7.58 10.10
CA PRO A 171 5.57 -6.76 9.15
C PRO A 171 4.16 -6.37 9.64
N VAL A 172 3.71 -5.23 9.15
CA VAL A 172 2.32 -4.80 9.18
C VAL A 172 1.71 -4.96 7.80
N GLY A 173 0.41 -5.20 7.75
CA GLY A 173 -0.30 -5.37 6.49
C GLY A 173 -1.59 -4.59 6.43
N CYS A 174 -1.96 -4.18 5.24
CA CYS A 174 -3.22 -3.56 4.94
C CYS A 174 -3.82 -4.11 3.65
N ARG A 175 -5.15 -4.16 3.59
CA ARG A 175 -5.89 -4.48 2.38
C ARG A 175 -6.96 -3.45 2.14
N SER A 176 -6.82 -2.66 1.08
CA SER A 176 -7.73 -1.55 0.76
C SER A 176 -7.94 -1.40 -0.74
N GLN A 177 -8.95 -0.63 -1.10
CA GLN A 177 -9.15 -0.18 -2.48
C GLN A 177 -8.29 1.04 -2.74
N THR A 178 -7.66 1.05 -3.92
CA THR A 178 -6.88 2.20 -4.37
C THR A 178 -7.78 3.35 -4.81
N GLU A 179 -7.28 4.55 -4.65
CA GLU A 179 -7.83 5.80 -5.16
C GLU A 179 -6.80 6.46 -6.10
N LEU A 180 -7.12 7.65 -6.61
CA LEU A 180 -6.21 8.44 -7.42
C LEU A 180 -6.01 9.80 -6.78
N ALA A 181 -4.77 10.10 -6.44
CA ALA A 181 -4.36 11.40 -5.91
C ALA A 181 -4.02 12.40 -7.05
N PRO A 182 -3.92 13.70 -6.74
CA PRO A 182 -3.41 14.70 -7.68
C PRO A 182 -2.06 14.30 -8.28
N GLY A 183 -1.80 14.71 -9.51
CA GLY A 183 -0.56 14.35 -10.23
C GLY A 183 -0.55 12.95 -10.82
N GLY A 184 -1.62 12.15 -10.62
CA GLY A 184 -1.73 10.81 -11.21
C GLY A 184 -1.17 9.69 -10.32
N PHE A 185 -0.86 9.97 -9.07
CA PHE A 185 -0.36 8.97 -8.12
C PHE A 185 -1.49 8.06 -7.65
N PRO A 186 -1.36 6.72 -7.77
CA PRO A 186 -2.20 5.81 -7.02
C PRO A 186 -2.08 6.10 -5.52
N SER A 187 -3.20 6.09 -4.81
CA SER A 187 -3.24 6.29 -3.36
C SER A 187 -3.99 5.15 -2.66
N LEU A 188 -3.62 4.89 -1.44
CA LEU A 188 -4.17 3.83 -0.61
C LEU A 188 -4.63 4.38 0.73
N PRO A 189 -5.95 4.54 0.95
CA PRO A 189 -6.49 4.99 2.23
C PRO A 189 -6.39 3.87 3.28
N CYS A 190 -5.26 3.84 3.98
CA CYS A 190 -4.99 2.92 5.08
C CYS A 190 -4.05 3.59 6.09
N GLY A 191 -4.48 3.73 7.34
CA GLY A 191 -3.63 4.25 8.41
C GLY A 191 -2.59 3.24 8.87
N GLY A 192 -1.52 3.70 9.49
CA GLY A 192 -0.50 2.86 10.12
C GLY A 192 0.51 2.21 9.18
N LEU A 193 0.54 2.61 7.91
CA LEU A 193 1.69 2.39 7.03
C LEU A 193 2.64 3.57 7.24
N VAL A 194 3.48 3.45 8.25
CA VAL A 194 4.38 4.49 8.75
C VAL A 194 5.75 4.42 8.09
N ASP A 195 6.66 5.33 8.50
CA ASP A 195 8.06 5.31 8.08
C ASP A 195 8.65 3.90 8.11
N GLY A 196 9.48 3.58 7.14
CA GLY A 196 10.02 2.23 6.94
C GLY A 196 9.15 1.33 6.05
N THR A 197 7.84 1.62 5.89
CA THR A 197 7.02 0.89 4.91
C THR A 197 7.27 1.35 3.47
N SER A 198 8.13 2.35 3.25
CA SER A 198 8.64 2.74 1.94
C SER A 198 9.18 1.53 1.17
N GLY A 199 8.84 1.42 -0.10
CA GLY A 199 9.17 0.26 -0.95
C GLY A 199 8.26 -0.96 -0.76
N ALA A 200 7.33 -0.96 0.22
CA ALA A 200 6.38 -2.05 0.42
C ALA A 200 5.54 -2.30 -0.83
N PRO A 201 5.54 -3.53 -1.39
CA PRO A 201 4.82 -3.80 -2.63
C PRO A 201 3.30 -3.79 -2.42
N TRP A 202 2.58 -3.14 -3.34
CA TRP A 202 1.12 -3.20 -3.44
C TRP A 202 0.74 -4.32 -4.41
N THR A 203 0.18 -5.40 -3.88
CA THR A 203 -0.01 -6.62 -4.65
C THR A 203 -1.46 -6.94 -4.95
N THR A 204 -1.70 -7.47 -6.15
CA THR A 204 -2.93 -8.14 -6.54
C THR A 204 -2.58 -9.57 -6.95
N GLY A 205 -2.84 -10.53 -6.07
CA GLY A 205 -2.30 -11.88 -6.22
C GLY A 205 -0.77 -11.88 -6.18
N PRO A 206 -0.06 -12.48 -7.15
CA PRO A 206 1.40 -12.47 -7.21
C PRO A 206 1.98 -11.23 -7.92
N THR A 207 1.13 -10.29 -8.36
CA THR A 207 1.57 -9.16 -9.18
C THR A 207 1.67 -7.89 -8.35
N ILE A 208 2.83 -7.23 -8.41
CA ILE A 208 3.05 -5.89 -7.84
C ILE A 208 2.50 -4.87 -8.83
N THR A 209 1.59 -4.03 -8.39
CA THR A 209 0.96 -2.97 -9.22
C THR A 209 1.32 -1.57 -8.74
N GLY A 210 2.11 -1.47 -7.68
CA GLY A 210 2.61 -0.24 -7.09
C GLY A 210 3.46 -0.56 -5.87
N LEU A 211 4.01 0.45 -5.24
CA LEU A 211 4.74 0.34 -3.97
C LEU A 211 4.52 1.61 -3.14
N THR A 212 4.81 1.55 -1.86
CA THR A 212 4.78 2.75 -1.02
C THR A 212 5.99 3.64 -1.36
N GLY A 213 5.73 4.82 -1.90
CA GLY A 213 6.74 5.76 -2.38
C GLY A 213 6.11 6.84 -3.27
N GLY A 214 6.93 7.62 -3.94
CA GLY A 214 6.50 8.65 -4.89
C GLY A 214 6.13 9.96 -4.20
N LEU A 215 4.86 10.39 -4.33
CA LEU A 215 4.39 11.65 -3.77
C LEU A 215 4.67 11.70 -2.26
N ASP A 216 5.36 12.75 -1.81
CA ASP A 216 5.73 12.96 -0.42
C ASP A 216 6.40 11.70 0.20
N GLY A 217 7.35 11.08 -0.51
CA GLY A 217 8.06 9.88 -0.06
C GLY A 217 7.17 8.64 0.20
N GLY A 218 5.93 8.67 -0.22
CA GLY A 218 4.92 7.63 0.05
C GLY A 218 3.77 8.10 0.96
N GLY A 219 3.83 9.34 1.46
CA GLY A 219 2.78 10.04 2.21
C GLY A 219 3.22 10.57 3.55
N CYS A 220 3.00 11.87 3.78
CA CYS A 220 3.23 12.54 5.08
C CYS A 220 2.11 12.27 6.09
N ASP A 221 0.94 11.84 5.63
CA ASP A 221 -0.22 11.55 6.45
C ASP A 221 -0.30 10.05 6.75
N GLU A 222 -0.24 9.65 8.01
CA GLU A 222 -0.37 8.25 8.45
C GLU A 222 -1.66 7.54 8.00
N ASN A 223 -2.58 8.23 7.32
CA ASN A 223 -3.87 7.69 6.90
C ASN A 223 -3.96 7.34 5.41
N VAL A 224 -2.96 7.75 4.63
CA VAL A 224 -2.94 7.55 3.18
C VAL A 224 -1.49 7.32 2.75
N SER A 225 -1.27 6.30 1.95
CA SER A 225 0.02 6.06 1.29
C SER A 225 -0.11 6.29 -0.21
N TYR A 226 0.99 6.65 -0.87
CA TYR A 226 1.05 6.86 -2.30
C TYR A 226 1.99 5.86 -2.97
N SER A 227 1.84 5.72 -4.28
CA SER A 227 2.74 4.94 -5.12
C SER A 227 3.13 5.76 -6.35
N PRO A 228 4.39 5.69 -6.82
CA PRO A 228 4.68 6.11 -8.17
C PRO A 228 3.80 5.29 -9.14
N PRO A 229 3.28 5.87 -10.22
CA PRO A 229 2.54 5.11 -11.21
C PRO A 229 3.49 4.16 -11.95
N PHE A 230 3.20 2.85 -11.90
CA PHE A 230 3.96 1.87 -12.67
C PHE A 230 3.65 2.03 -14.16
N ASP A 231 4.57 2.66 -14.86
CA ASP A 231 4.54 2.92 -16.29
C ASP A 231 5.55 2.02 -17.04
N ASP A 232 5.80 2.32 -18.32
CA ASP A 232 6.79 1.60 -19.11
C ASP A 232 8.22 1.72 -18.53
N GLY A 233 8.49 2.72 -17.68
CA GLY A 233 9.78 2.94 -17.03
C GLY A 233 10.15 1.79 -16.08
N VAL A 234 9.22 1.30 -15.25
CA VAL A 234 9.50 0.19 -14.35
C VAL A 234 9.76 -1.11 -15.12
N VAL A 235 9.05 -1.33 -16.22
CA VAL A 235 9.26 -2.51 -17.09
C VAL A 235 10.63 -2.45 -17.78
N ALA A 236 11.01 -1.28 -18.29
CA ALA A 236 12.33 -1.05 -18.88
C ALA A 236 13.45 -1.21 -17.84
N LEU A 237 13.18 -0.78 -16.59
CA LEU A 237 14.13 -0.94 -15.49
C LEU A 237 14.36 -2.41 -15.15
N LEU A 238 13.29 -3.22 -15.08
CA LEU A 238 13.40 -4.67 -14.88
C LEU A 238 14.22 -5.32 -15.99
N ALA A 239 13.91 -5.04 -17.26
CA ALA A 239 14.63 -5.61 -18.36
C ALA A 239 16.12 -5.23 -18.33
N ARG A 240 16.46 -4.01 -17.89
CA ARG A 240 17.87 -3.59 -17.71
C ARG A 240 18.55 -4.34 -16.55
N ALA A 241 17.86 -4.52 -15.43
CA ALA A 241 18.40 -5.27 -14.30
C ALA A 241 18.63 -6.75 -14.63
N GLU A 242 17.71 -7.37 -15.37
CA GLU A 242 17.85 -8.76 -15.86
C GLU A 242 18.98 -8.92 -16.90
N ALA A 243 19.23 -7.91 -17.71
CA ALA A 243 20.37 -7.92 -18.62
C ALA A 243 21.73 -7.86 -17.88
N GLY A 244 21.72 -7.53 -16.59
CA GLY A 244 22.91 -7.40 -15.77
C GLY A 244 23.75 -6.16 -16.11
N GLY A 245 24.96 -6.14 -15.62
CA GLY A 245 25.88 -5.02 -15.82
C GLY A 245 26.02 -4.16 -14.57
N PRO A 246 26.75 -3.03 -14.67
CA PRO A 246 26.97 -2.15 -13.54
C PRO A 246 25.66 -1.44 -13.16
N GLY A 247 25.46 -1.25 -11.86
CA GLY A 247 24.38 -0.42 -11.33
C GLY A 247 24.62 1.06 -11.56
N ASP A 248 23.64 1.86 -11.20
CA ASP A 248 23.71 3.32 -11.19
C ASP A 248 24.27 3.82 -9.86
N GLU A 249 24.79 5.04 -9.86
CA GLU A 249 25.09 5.77 -8.63
C GLU A 249 23.80 6.39 -8.08
N ALA A 250 23.37 5.94 -6.90
CA ALA A 250 22.23 6.52 -6.23
C ALA A 250 22.55 7.93 -5.69
N PRO A 251 21.58 8.86 -5.64
CA PRO A 251 21.74 10.12 -4.92
C PRO A 251 22.13 9.88 -3.45
N THR A 252 22.94 10.78 -2.88
CA THR A 252 23.40 10.63 -1.50
C THR A 252 22.41 11.16 -0.46
N VAL A 253 21.46 11.95 -0.90
CA VAL A 253 20.43 12.59 -0.04
C VAL A 253 19.09 12.53 -0.77
N PHE A 254 18.06 12.15 -0.06
CA PHE A 254 16.67 12.34 -0.40
C PHE A 254 16.06 13.28 0.63
N ASP A 255 15.38 14.30 0.17
CA ASP A 255 14.60 15.22 1.00
C ASP A 255 13.13 14.98 0.64
N ASP A 256 12.40 14.30 1.51
CA ASP A 256 10.95 14.23 1.43
C ASP A 256 10.42 15.54 2.02
N ASP A 257 9.62 16.27 1.33
CA ASP A 257 9.01 17.53 1.79
C ASP A 257 8.05 17.32 3.00
N CYS A 258 8.15 16.18 3.71
CA CYS A 258 7.47 15.91 4.97
C CYS A 258 8.19 16.51 6.18
#